data_d3e6e3c652d528851d39c51e934712c6
#
_entry.id   d3e6e3c652d528851d39c51e934712c6
#
_cell.length_a   1.000
_cell.length_b   1.000
_cell.length_c   1.000
_cell.angle_alpha   90.00
_cell.angle_beta   90.00
_cell.angle_gamma   90.00
#
_symmetry.space_group_name_H-M   'P 1'
#
loop_
_entity.id
_entity.type
_entity.pdbx_description
1 polymer ?
#
loop_
_entity_poly.entity_id
_entity_poly.type
_entity_poly.pdbx_seq_one_letter_code
_entity_poly.pdbx_strand_id
1 'polypeptide(L)'
;MPRFPAATGLALALTLAPAFAQAEQPPEPAGRKQLVIISFDGAHDNKLWEKSLEMGKRTGAHFTYFLSCTFLMTRAEGGKSYRAPGHKAARSNVGFAQSREEIQARVRHIWQAHQAGHDIGSHACGHFDGKGWSAADWKQEFTAFNTALANAWKAGGIAGEEPQGWADFAAHGIEGFRAPYLSLSDGLLPALKQDGFTYDASLVTKGPGWPTDADGLPRFGLPLIPEGPQQRRVIGMDYNLFVRHSMGIENRKDSALFEERALDAYRKAFEKEYDGSRIPLQLGFHFVEMNGGAYWRALDRFLNETCTKTDVACVSYAEALPMIAEQKKADRSAF
;
A
#
# COMPACT_ATOMS: atom_id res chain seq x y z
N MET A 1 -50.15 38.26 -75.08
CA MET A 1 -50.54 37.49 -73.90
C MET A 1 -49.25 37.08 -73.17
N PRO A 2 -48.96 37.71 -72.05
CA PRO A 2 -47.73 37.40 -71.30
C PRO A 2 -47.91 36.24 -70.32
N ARG A 3 -46.92 35.31 -70.27
CA ARG A 3 -46.81 34.21 -69.33
C ARG A 3 -46.19 34.68 -68.06
N PHE A 4 -46.79 34.39 -66.89
CA PHE A 4 -46.23 34.60 -65.55
C PHE A 4 -45.32 33.40 -65.18
N PRO A 5 -44.13 33.59 -64.50
CA PRO A 5 -43.34 32.50 -63.96
C PRO A 5 -43.83 32.10 -62.57
N ALA A 6 -43.89 30.80 -62.34
CA ALA A 6 -44.20 30.20 -61.03
C ALA A 6 -43.02 30.40 -60.04
N ALA A 7 -43.34 30.91 -58.85
CA ALA A 7 -42.41 31.03 -57.75
C ALA A 7 -42.38 29.70 -56.95
N THR A 8 -41.21 29.07 -56.93
CA THR A 8 -40.90 27.87 -56.10
C THR A 8 -40.50 28.34 -54.70
N GLY A 9 -41.33 28.14 -53.73
CA GLY A 9 -41.04 28.38 -52.31
C GLY A 9 -40.16 27.28 -51.74
N LEU A 10 -38.97 27.65 -51.26
CA LEU A 10 -38.03 26.79 -50.56
C LEU A 10 -38.44 26.76 -49.08
N ALA A 11 -39.03 25.66 -48.61
CA ALA A 11 -39.33 25.45 -47.18
C ALA A 11 -38.04 25.07 -46.44
N LEU A 12 -37.56 25.94 -45.55
CA LEU A 12 -36.44 25.71 -44.66
C LEU A 12 -36.92 24.93 -43.42
N ALA A 13 -36.69 23.63 -43.37
CA ALA A 13 -36.98 22.81 -42.20
C ALA A 13 -35.90 23.04 -41.14
N LEU A 14 -36.20 23.80 -40.07
CA LEU A 14 -35.38 23.88 -38.86
C LEU A 14 -35.51 22.56 -38.08
N THR A 15 -34.49 21.72 -38.09
CA THR A 15 -34.33 20.58 -37.20
C THR A 15 -33.81 21.08 -35.83
N LEU A 16 -34.69 21.15 -34.83
CA LEU A 16 -34.33 21.29 -33.43
C LEU A 16 -33.72 19.98 -32.94
N ALA A 17 -32.37 19.95 -32.79
CA ALA A 17 -31.70 18.89 -32.08
C ALA A 17 -31.95 19.04 -30.57
N PRO A 18 -32.33 17.96 -29.84
CA PRO A 18 -32.46 18.04 -28.40
C PRO A 18 -31.10 18.28 -27.78
N ALA A 19 -30.94 19.39 -27.08
CA ALA A 19 -29.81 19.62 -26.19
C ALA A 19 -29.94 18.64 -25.02
N PHE A 20 -29.11 17.61 -25.02
CA PHE A 20 -28.91 16.80 -23.82
C PHE A 20 -28.25 17.71 -22.79
N ALA A 21 -28.99 18.08 -21.77
CA ALA A 21 -28.42 18.72 -20.58
C ALA A 21 -27.44 17.73 -19.96
N GLN A 22 -26.14 18.04 -20.06
CA GLN A 22 -25.14 17.40 -19.23
C GLN A 22 -25.53 17.71 -17.79
N ALA A 23 -25.81 16.66 -17.02
CA ALA A 23 -25.99 16.80 -15.57
C ALA A 23 -24.69 17.43 -15.03
N GLU A 24 -24.78 18.66 -14.53
CA GLU A 24 -23.70 19.30 -13.79
C GLU A 24 -23.33 18.37 -12.63
N GLN A 25 -22.10 17.88 -12.62
CA GLN A 25 -21.56 17.21 -11.46
C GLN A 25 -21.59 18.22 -10.31
N PRO A 26 -22.03 17.80 -9.11
CA PRO A 26 -22.02 18.72 -7.97
C PRO A 26 -20.58 19.25 -7.77
N PRO A 27 -20.42 20.55 -7.46
CA PRO A 27 -19.11 21.15 -7.26
C PRO A 27 -18.38 20.37 -6.16
N GLU A 28 -17.16 19.94 -6.45
CA GLU A 28 -16.29 19.32 -5.44
C GLU A 28 -16.14 20.25 -4.25
N PRO A 29 -16.23 19.74 -3.01
CA PRO A 29 -15.93 20.55 -1.84
C PRO A 29 -14.49 21.07 -1.95
N ALA A 30 -14.32 22.37 -1.99
CA ALA A 30 -13.04 23.04 -2.12
C ALA A 30 -12.09 22.55 -1.01
N GLY A 31 -11.00 21.87 -1.37
CA GLY A 31 -9.94 21.46 -0.45
C GLY A 31 -9.73 19.96 -0.25
N ARG A 32 -10.53 19.07 -0.87
CA ARG A 32 -10.35 17.62 -0.72
C ARG A 32 -9.17 17.12 -1.56
N LYS A 33 -8.11 16.62 -0.91
CA LYS A 33 -6.99 15.99 -1.61
C LYS A 33 -7.29 14.55 -1.99
N GLN A 34 -6.81 14.12 -3.17
CA GLN A 34 -6.75 12.71 -3.50
C GLN A 34 -5.65 12.05 -2.67
N LEU A 35 -6.01 11.10 -1.82
CA LEU A 35 -5.03 10.33 -1.06
C LEU A 35 -4.55 9.12 -1.88
N VAL A 36 -3.23 8.97 -1.95
CA VAL A 36 -2.55 7.80 -2.52
C VAL A 36 -1.70 7.18 -1.42
N ILE A 37 -1.96 5.93 -1.08
CA ILE A 37 -1.32 5.23 0.02
C ILE A 37 -0.50 4.08 -0.56
N ILE A 38 0.81 4.16 -0.44
CA ILE A 38 1.75 3.13 -0.91
C ILE A 38 2.33 2.39 0.28
N SER A 39 2.36 1.07 0.18
CA SER A 39 2.95 0.22 1.20
C SER A 39 3.83 -0.88 0.63
N PHE A 40 4.82 -1.30 1.42
CA PHE A 40 5.76 -2.33 1.07
C PHE A 40 5.72 -3.46 2.10
N ASP A 41 5.56 -4.70 1.64
CA ASP A 41 5.53 -5.88 2.50
C ASP A 41 6.90 -6.57 2.53
N GLY A 42 7.28 -7.08 3.71
CA GLY A 42 8.52 -7.81 3.94
C GLY A 42 9.73 -6.93 4.25
N ALA A 43 9.97 -5.88 3.48
CA ALA A 43 10.99 -4.84 3.67
C ALA A 43 12.40 -5.40 4.03
N HIS A 44 12.90 -6.37 3.26
CA HIS A 44 14.14 -7.10 3.59
C HIS A 44 15.37 -6.67 2.79
N ASP A 45 15.22 -6.28 1.52
CA ASP A 45 16.33 -5.96 0.62
C ASP A 45 16.84 -4.53 0.87
N ASN A 46 18.12 -4.40 1.26
CA ASN A 46 18.71 -3.11 1.61
C ASN A 46 18.84 -2.15 0.42
N LYS A 47 18.99 -2.66 -0.81
CA LYS A 47 19.02 -1.81 -2.02
C LYS A 47 17.64 -1.26 -2.34
N LEU A 48 16.58 -2.03 -2.08
CA LEU A 48 15.22 -1.57 -2.26
C LEU A 48 14.81 -0.58 -1.16
N TRP A 49 15.38 -0.66 0.04
CA TRP A 49 15.30 0.41 1.04
C TRP A 49 15.84 1.73 0.51
N GLU A 50 17.09 1.74 0.01
CA GLU A 50 17.71 2.94 -0.58
C GLU A 50 16.85 3.50 -1.72
N LYS A 51 16.40 2.62 -2.63
CA LYS A 51 15.56 2.99 -3.77
C LYS A 51 14.21 3.61 -3.35
N SER A 52 13.53 3.02 -2.38
CA SER A 52 12.23 3.54 -1.90
C SER A 52 12.38 4.87 -1.16
N LEU A 53 13.39 5.00 -0.31
CA LEU A 53 13.69 6.25 0.39
C LEU A 53 14.01 7.40 -0.59
N GLU A 54 14.77 7.11 -1.66
CA GLU A 54 15.04 8.09 -2.71
C GLU A 54 13.77 8.48 -3.49
N MET A 55 12.89 7.51 -3.80
CA MET A 55 11.57 7.79 -4.39
C MET A 55 10.75 8.71 -3.50
N GLY A 56 10.65 8.41 -2.20
CA GLY A 56 9.92 9.22 -1.24
C GLY A 56 10.46 10.65 -1.17
N LYS A 57 11.77 10.79 -1.00
CA LYS A 57 12.46 12.08 -0.95
C LYS A 57 12.20 12.94 -2.20
N ARG A 58 12.26 12.33 -3.39
CA ARG A 58 12.10 13.03 -4.67
C ARG A 58 10.66 13.44 -4.94
N THR A 59 9.70 12.66 -4.53
CA THR A 59 8.27 12.89 -4.82
C THR A 59 7.49 13.51 -3.67
N GLY A 60 8.11 13.63 -2.49
CA GLY A 60 7.44 14.05 -1.25
C GLY A 60 6.45 13.01 -0.71
N ALA A 61 6.53 11.76 -1.18
CA ALA A 61 5.67 10.69 -0.73
C ALA A 61 6.18 10.04 0.56
N HIS A 62 5.27 9.77 1.50
CA HIS A 62 5.54 8.92 2.66
C HIS A 62 4.89 7.55 2.46
N PHE A 63 5.64 6.51 2.81
CA PHE A 63 5.23 5.11 2.62
C PHE A 63 5.01 4.41 3.96
N THR A 64 4.28 3.29 3.95
CA THR A 64 4.25 2.35 5.05
C THR A 64 5.07 1.12 4.71
N TYR A 65 6.00 0.75 5.60
CA TYR A 65 6.81 -0.46 5.47
C TYR A 65 6.34 -1.50 6.50
N PHE A 66 5.70 -2.56 6.05
CA PHE A 66 5.30 -3.69 6.90
C PHE A 66 6.46 -4.68 7.01
N LEU A 67 7.13 -4.68 8.17
CA LEU A 67 8.32 -5.48 8.42
C LEU A 67 7.97 -6.93 8.81
N SER A 68 8.71 -7.89 8.26
CA SER A 68 8.76 -9.27 8.80
C SER A 68 9.95 -9.43 9.75
N CYS A 69 9.70 -9.70 11.01
CA CYS A 69 10.72 -9.61 12.04
C CYS A 69 11.90 -10.59 11.89
N THR A 70 11.74 -11.70 11.18
CA THR A 70 12.83 -12.65 10.93
C THR A 70 13.99 -12.05 10.14
N PHE A 71 13.79 -10.93 9.46
CA PHE A 71 14.85 -10.19 8.80
C PHE A 71 15.70 -9.32 9.76
N LEU A 72 15.28 -9.20 11.02
CA LEU A 72 16.05 -8.54 12.09
C LEU A 72 16.89 -9.53 12.93
N MET A 73 16.98 -10.77 12.48
CA MET A 73 17.78 -11.80 13.15
C MET A 73 18.39 -12.77 12.15
N THR A 74 19.58 -13.29 12.46
CA THR A 74 20.12 -14.43 11.72
C THR A 74 19.49 -15.74 12.20
N ARG A 75 19.40 -16.75 11.31
CA ARG A 75 18.90 -18.07 11.69
C ARG A 75 19.73 -18.72 12.80
N ALA A 76 21.07 -18.50 12.78
CA ALA A 76 22.00 -19.12 13.70
C ALA A 76 21.85 -18.59 15.15
N GLU A 77 21.41 -17.35 15.30
CA GLU A 77 21.30 -16.67 16.60
C GLU A 77 19.83 -16.53 17.02
N GLY A 78 19.18 -15.46 16.61
CA GLY A 78 17.77 -15.18 16.99
C GLY A 78 16.77 -16.18 16.44
N GLY A 79 17.02 -16.74 15.25
CA GLY A 79 16.14 -17.73 14.64
C GLY A 79 15.97 -19.01 15.45
N LYS A 80 16.97 -19.40 16.26
CA LYS A 80 16.85 -20.60 17.13
C LYS A 80 15.79 -20.44 18.23
N SER A 81 15.57 -19.23 18.71
CA SER A 81 14.55 -18.94 19.73
C SER A 81 13.21 -18.58 19.12
N TYR A 82 13.15 -18.15 17.87
CA TYR A 82 11.90 -17.83 17.21
C TYR A 82 11.13 -19.11 16.84
N ARG A 83 9.85 -19.13 17.17
CA ARG A 83 8.90 -20.19 16.84
C ARG A 83 7.54 -19.60 16.54
N ALA A 84 7.07 -19.75 15.33
CA ALA A 84 5.71 -19.40 14.96
C ALA A 84 4.69 -20.42 15.51
N PRO A 85 3.43 -20.01 15.73
CA PRO A 85 2.36 -20.92 16.16
C PRO A 85 2.25 -22.14 15.24
N GLY A 86 2.25 -23.34 15.83
CA GLY A 86 2.15 -24.60 15.09
C GLY A 86 3.42 -25.03 14.34
N HIS A 87 4.52 -24.28 14.41
CA HIS A 87 5.76 -24.58 13.70
C HIS A 87 6.93 -24.92 14.64
N LYS A 88 7.96 -25.56 14.08
CA LYS A 88 9.23 -25.76 14.79
C LYS A 88 10.04 -24.45 14.84
N ALA A 89 10.94 -24.34 15.82
CA ALA A 89 11.88 -23.22 15.88
C ALA A 89 12.70 -23.08 14.58
N ALA A 90 13.21 -21.87 14.31
CA ALA A 90 14.03 -21.52 13.16
C ALA A 90 13.33 -21.74 11.80
N ARG A 91 12.01 -21.62 11.76
CA ARG A 91 11.20 -21.65 10.52
C ARG A 91 10.66 -20.28 10.17
N SER A 92 10.74 -19.94 8.89
CA SER A 92 10.14 -18.74 8.29
C SER A 92 9.85 -19.03 6.81
N ASN A 93 8.72 -18.54 6.28
CA ASN A 93 8.39 -18.66 4.87
C ASN A 93 9.14 -17.63 4.00
N VAL A 94 9.71 -16.59 4.62
CA VAL A 94 10.49 -15.53 3.93
C VAL A 94 11.98 -15.58 4.24
N GLY A 95 12.41 -16.48 5.14
CA GLY A 95 13.80 -16.61 5.53
C GLY A 95 14.19 -15.73 6.71
N PHE A 96 15.50 -15.54 6.86
CA PHE A 96 16.16 -14.77 7.91
C PHE A 96 17.22 -13.89 7.28
N ALA A 97 17.71 -12.89 7.99
CA ALA A 97 18.91 -12.17 7.58
C ALA A 97 20.09 -13.15 7.38
N GLN A 98 20.85 -12.95 6.30
CA GLN A 98 21.97 -13.84 5.96
C GLN A 98 23.20 -13.54 6.80
N SER A 99 23.35 -12.28 7.25
CA SER A 99 24.48 -11.85 8.08
C SER A 99 24.06 -10.72 9.04
N ARG A 100 24.97 -10.39 9.97
CA ARG A 100 24.81 -9.23 10.86
C ARG A 100 24.89 -7.92 10.10
N GLU A 101 25.69 -7.85 9.04
CA GLU A 101 25.85 -6.66 8.20
C GLU A 101 24.54 -6.31 7.50
N GLU A 102 23.76 -7.31 7.05
CA GLU A 102 22.41 -7.06 6.52
C GLU A 102 21.47 -6.47 7.56
N ILE A 103 21.55 -6.95 8.82
CA ILE A 103 20.76 -6.40 9.92
C ILE A 103 21.20 -4.96 10.22
N GLN A 104 22.52 -4.70 10.27
CA GLN A 104 23.06 -3.36 10.50
C GLN A 104 22.53 -2.35 9.47
N ALA A 105 22.61 -2.68 8.19
CA ALA A 105 22.10 -1.80 7.14
C ALA A 105 20.58 -1.58 7.31
N ARG A 106 19.84 -2.66 7.56
CA ARG A 106 18.37 -2.62 7.68
C ARG A 106 17.89 -1.79 8.86
N VAL A 107 18.51 -1.91 10.04
CA VAL A 107 18.07 -1.11 11.20
C VAL A 107 18.36 0.38 10.98
N ARG A 108 19.45 0.73 10.28
CA ARG A 108 19.71 2.11 9.89
C ARG A 108 18.69 2.63 8.88
N HIS A 109 18.28 1.83 7.90
CA HIS A 109 17.22 2.20 6.95
C HIS A 109 15.85 2.36 7.64
N ILE A 110 15.50 1.45 8.55
CA ILE A 110 14.26 1.57 9.34
C ILE A 110 14.25 2.88 10.12
N TRP A 111 15.36 3.20 10.80
CA TRP A 111 15.47 4.43 11.57
C TRP A 111 15.43 5.67 10.68
N GLN A 112 16.15 5.64 9.55
CA GLN A 112 16.10 6.71 8.56
C GLN A 112 14.69 6.93 8.00
N ALA A 113 13.98 5.86 7.69
CA ALA A 113 12.60 5.91 7.22
C ALA A 113 11.68 6.56 8.25
N HIS A 114 11.75 6.10 9.51
CA HIS A 114 10.99 6.68 10.61
C HIS A 114 11.26 8.19 10.78
N GLN A 115 12.53 8.60 10.77
CA GLN A 115 12.90 10.02 10.87
C GLN A 115 12.49 10.85 9.67
N ALA A 116 12.34 10.24 8.50
CA ALA A 116 11.85 10.89 7.28
C ALA A 116 10.31 10.96 7.20
N GLY A 117 9.58 10.52 8.25
CA GLY A 117 8.12 10.57 8.30
C GLY A 117 7.41 9.38 7.66
N HIS A 118 8.17 8.36 7.25
CA HIS A 118 7.56 7.11 6.80
C HIS A 118 7.01 6.31 8.00
N ASP A 119 5.97 5.55 7.74
CA ASP A 119 5.31 4.68 8.72
C ASP A 119 5.93 3.28 8.69
N ILE A 120 6.20 2.72 9.86
CA ILE A 120 6.72 1.37 10.04
C ILE A 120 5.65 0.54 10.72
N GLY A 121 5.14 -0.46 10.00
CA GLY A 121 4.14 -1.38 10.49
C GLY A 121 4.66 -2.81 10.67
N SER A 122 3.87 -3.64 11.32
CA SER A 122 4.18 -5.06 11.49
C SER A 122 3.58 -5.92 10.39
N HIS A 123 4.39 -6.83 9.83
CA HIS A 123 3.95 -7.93 8.95
C HIS A 123 4.13 -9.29 9.64
N ALA A 124 3.86 -9.33 10.95
CA ALA A 124 4.19 -10.45 11.82
C ALA A 124 5.68 -10.80 11.77
N CYS A 125 6.06 -12.06 11.93
CA CYS A 125 7.46 -12.42 12.04
C CYS A 125 7.91 -13.36 10.92
N GLY A 126 7.43 -14.59 10.92
CA GLY A 126 7.89 -15.62 9.98
C GLY A 126 7.10 -15.74 8.69
N HIS A 127 6.16 -14.84 8.44
CA HIS A 127 5.31 -14.79 7.25
C HIS A 127 4.55 -16.12 7.03
N PHE A 128 3.87 -16.59 8.07
CA PHE A 128 3.00 -17.76 7.97
C PHE A 128 1.53 -17.37 7.72
N ASP A 129 0.77 -18.30 7.12
CA ASP A 129 -0.66 -18.13 6.93
C ASP A 129 -1.39 -18.28 8.28
N GLY A 130 -1.84 -17.14 8.82
CA GLY A 130 -2.55 -17.08 10.09
C GLY A 130 -4.06 -17.35 10.04
N LYS A 131 -4.58 -17.89 8.92
CA LYS A 131 -6.02 -18.08 8.70
C LYS A 131 -6.70 -18.91 9.80
N GLY A 132 -5.99 -19.86 10.40
CA GLY A 132 -6.49 -20.69 11.49
C GLY A 132 -6.04 -20.26 12.89
N TRP A 133 -5.38 -19.12 13.04
CA TRP A 133 -4.78 -18.70 14.29
C TRP A 133 -5.82 -18.08 15.25
N SER A 134 -5.67 -18.45 16.53
CA SER A 134 -6.36 -17.82 17.64
C SER A 134 -5.77 -16.44 17.96
N ALA A 135 -6.42 -15.68 18.83
CA ALA A 135 -5.86 -14.42 19.32
C ALA A 135 -4.52 -14.63 20.07
N ALA A 136 -4.37 -15.75 20.78
CA ALA A 136 -3.12 -16.09 21.46
C ALA A 136 -1.97 -16.37 20.48
N ASP A 137 -2.27 -17.02 19.34
CA ASP A 137 -1.29 -17.28 18.28
C ASP A 137 -0.80 -15.97 17.64
N TRP A 138 -1.72 -15.07 17.31
CA TRP A 138 -1.37 -13.75 16.80
C TRP A 138 -0.53 -12.95 17.80
N LYS A 139 -0.92 -12.97 19.07
CA LYS A 139 -0.16 -12.30 20.14
C LYS A 139 1.25 -12.86 20.28
N GLN A 140 1.45 -14.18 20.07
CA GLN A 140 2.79 -14.77 20.05
C GLN A 140 3.65 -14.18 18.93
N GLU A 141 3.11 -13.98 17.72
CA GLU A 141 3.80 -13.35 16.59
C GLU A 141 4.10 -11.86 16.86
N PHE A 142 3.15 -11.12 17.45
CA PHE A 142 3.37 -9.71 17.81
C PHE A 142 4.45 -9.56 18.88
N THR A 143 4.45 -10.43 19.89
CA THR A 143 5.50 -10.45 20.91
C THR A 143 6.89 -10.78 20.32
N ALA A 144 6.94 -11.73 19.36
CA ALA A 144 8.18 -12.05 18.66
C ALA A 144 8.67 -10.87 17.80
N PHE A 145 7.75 -10.17 17.13
CA PHE A 145 8.04 -8.97 16.35
C PHE A 145 8.61 -7.86 17.23
N ASN A 146 7.92 -7.50 18.30
CA ASN A 146 8.34 -6.43 19.22
C ASN A 146 9.68 -6.75 19.86
N THR A 147 9.90 -8.02 20.24
CA THR A 147 11.18 -8.49 20.80
C THR A 147 12.32 -8.37 19.76
N ALA A 148 12.07 -8.75 18.52
CA ALA A 148 13.09 -8.66 17.47
C ALA A 148 13.44 -7.21 17.13
N LEU A 149 12.44 -6.33 17.04
CA LEU A 149 12.64 -4.92 16.77
C LEU A 149 13.44 -4.23 17.90
N ALA A 150 13.02 -4.43 19.15
CA ALA A 150 13.73 -3.87 20.32
C ALA A 150 15.20 -4.31 20.42
N ASN A 151 15.53 -5.52 19.96
CA ASN A 151 16.89 -6.05 20.00
C ASN A 151 17.65 -5.93 18.67
N ALA A 152 17.12 -5.22 17.67
CA ALA A 152 17.67 -5.26 16.31
C ALA A 152 19.10 -4.72 16.21
N TRP A 153 19.45 -3.64 16.92
CA TRP A 153 20.81 -3.10 16.99
C TRP A 153 21.79 -4.07 17.64
N LYS A 154 21.37 -4.75 18.70
CA LYS A 154 22.15 -5.80 19.34
C LYS A 154 22.34 -7.02 18.43
N ALA A 155 21.29 -7.44 17.72
CA ALA A 155 21.34 -8.54 16.77
C ALA A 155 22.29 -8.23 15.58
N GLY A 156 22.38 -6.98 15.16
CA GLY A 156 23.37 -6.50 14.22
C GLY A 156 24.80 -6.43 14.78
N GLY A 157 25.00 -6.57 16.10
CA GLY A 157 26.32 -6.43 16.75
C GLY A 157 26.77 -4.98 16.91
N ILE A 158 25.87 -4.03 16.80
CA ILE A 158 26.11 -2.57 16.87
C ILE A 158 25.27 -1.89 17.96
N ALA A 159 25.03 -2.57 19.08
CA ALA A 159 24.25 -2.03 20.19
C ALA A 159 24.77 -0.66 20.70
N GLY A 160 26.07 -0.38 20.59
CA GLY A 160 26.63 0.92 20.96
C GLY A 160 26.33 2.07 20.00
N GLU A 161 25.75 1.77 18.83
CA GLU A 161 25.32 2.75 17.83
C GLU A 161 23.80 2.98 17.86
N GLU A 162 23.08 2.33 18.78
CA GLU A 162 21.63 2.51 18.91
C GLU A 162 21.29 3.99 19.13
N PRO A 163 20.49 4.61 18.26
CA PRO A 163 20.19 6.03 18.35
C PRO A 163 19.27 6.33 19.52
N GLN A 164 19.42 7.52 20.08
CA GLN A 164 18.47 8.03 21.05
C GLN A 164 17.05 8.06 20.43
N GLY A 165 16.07 7.50 21.13
CA GLY A 165 14.68 7.39 20.67
C GLY A 165 14.32 6.03 20.04
N TRP A 166 15.33 5.18 19.71
CA TRP A 166 15.02 3.85 19.16
C TRP A 166 14.19 2.99 20.11
N ALA A 167 14.52 2.98 21.39
CA ALA A 167 13.79 2.19 22.39
C ALA A 167 12.32 2.60 22.49
N ASP A 168 12.04 3.90 22.44
CA ASP A 168 10.68 4.43 22.43
C ASP A 168 9.94 4.11 21.13
N PHE A 169 10.60 4.31 19.97
CA PHE A 169 10.07 3.89 18.68
C PHE A 169 9.75 2.40 18.64
N ALA A 170 10.66 1.54 19.08
CA ALA A 170 10.46 0.09 19.09
C ALA A 170 9.32 -0.37 20.03
N ALA A 171 9.05 0.40 21.08
CA ALA A 171 8.00 0.12 22.04
C ALA A 171 6.62 0.68 21.63
N HIS A 172 6.57 1.81 20.91
CA HIS A 172 5.33 2.57 20.69
C HIS A 172 5.11 3.02 19.25
N GLY A 173 6.14 2.99 18.39
CA GLY A 173 6.06 3.52 17.02
C GLY A 173 5.50 2.54 15.98
N ILE A 174 5.13 1.32 16.36
CA ILE A 174 4.56 0.32 15.45
C ILE A 174 3.04 0.31 15.63
N GLU A 175 2.38 1.17 14.88
CA GLU A 175 0.94 1.40 15.03
C GLU A 175 0.09 0.56 14.07
N GLY A 176 0.66 0.10 12.96
CA GLY A 176 -0.05 -0.57 11.89
C GLY A 176 0.28 -2.03 11.70
N PHE A 177 -0.68 -2.77 11.19
CA PHE A 177 -0.52 -4.20 10.90
C PHE A 177 -1.03 -4.57 9.51
N ARG A 178 -0.33 -5.51 8.88
CA ARG A 178 -0.82 -6.27 7.71
C ARG A 178 -0.54 -7.75 7.90
N ALA A 179 -1.57 -8.58 7.78
CA ALA A 179 -1.43 -10.03 7.88
C ALA A 179 -0.70 -10.59 6.65
N PRO A 180 0.30 -11.48 6.85
CA PRO A 180 0.85 -12.28 5.75
C PRO A 180 -0.26 -12.97 4.94
N TYR A 181 -0.09 -13.03 3.62
CA TYR A 181 -1.09 -13.56 2.68
C TYR A 181 -2.47 -12.85 2.73
N LEU A 182 -2.59 -11.70 3.41
CA LEU A 182 -3.87 -11.04 3.71
C LEU A 182 -4.85 -11.99 4.42
N SER A 183 -4.32 -12.92 5.18
CA SER A 183 -5.11 -13.95 5.87
C SER A 183 -5.81 -13.41 7.08
N LEU A 184 -7.12 -13.61 7.14
CA LEU A 184 -7.95 -13.20 8.26
C LEU A 184 -8.38 -14.43 9.06
N SER A 185 -8.40 -14.29 10.40
CA SER A 185 -9.01 -15.24 11.32
C SER A 185 -9.84 -14.51 12.36
N ASP A 186 -10.73 -15.22 13.03
CA ASP A 186 -11.54 -14.63 14.11
C ASP A 186 -10.68 -14.13 15.29
N GLY A 187 -9.46 -14.68 15.44
CA GLY A 187 -8.49 -14.27 16.45
C GLY A 187 -7.75 -12.98 16.14
N LEU A 188 -7.69 -12.54 14.85
CA LEU A 188 -6.86 -11.41 14.46
C LEU A 188 -7.32 -10.09 15.09
N LEU A 189 -8.58 -9.73 14.87
CA LEU A 189 -9.11 -8.44 15.35
C LEU A 189 -9.00 -8.27 16.88
N PRO A 190 -9.39 -9.26 17.71
CA PRO A 190 -9.15 -9.19 19.14
C PRO A 190 -7.68 -9.03 19.52
N ALA A 191 -6.76 -9.73 18.83
CA ALA A 191 -5.33 -9.63 19.10
C ALA A 191 -4.79 -8.24 18.78
N LEU A 192 -5.14 -7.66 17.62
CA LEU A 192 -4.72 -6.31 17.21
C LEU A 192 -5.15 -5.26 18.23
N LYS A 193 -6.40 -5.32 18.69
CA LYS A 193 -6.94 -4.40 19.72
C LYS A 193 -6.24 -4.54 21.05
N GLN A 194 -5.94 -5.79 21.49
CA GLN A 194 -5.23 -6.04 22.73
C GLN A 194 -3.78 -5.59 22.73
N ASP A 195 -3.13 -5.63 21.55
CA ASP A 195 -1.74 -5.23 21.38
C ASP A 195 -1.58 -3.72 21.05
N GLY A 196 -2.71 -3.00 20.92
CA GLY A 196 -2.74 -1.55 20.76
C GLY A 196 -2.52 -1.03 19.34
N PHE A 197 -2.69 -1.87 18.31
CA PHE A 197 -2.64 -1.39 16.93
C PHE A 197 -3.74 -0.36 16.65
N THR A 198 -3.40 0.68 15.90
CA THR A 198 -4.31 1.78 15.55
C THR A 198 -4.97 1.59 14.20
N TYR A 199 -4.43 0.72 13.34
CA TYR A 199 -5.05 0.32 12.07
C TYR A 199 -4.63 -1.09 11.63
N ASP A 200 -5.48 -1.68 10.77
CA ASP A 200 -5.24 -2.95 10.07
C ASP A 200 -5.35 -2.73 8.54
N ALA A 201 -4.37 -3.18 7.78
CA ALA A 201 -4.32 -3.08 6.32
C ALA A 201 -4.40 -4.45 5.62
N SER A 202 -5.10 -5.42 6.23
CA SER A 202 -5.16 -6.81 5.76
C SER A 202 -6.35 -7.12 4.85
N LEU A 203 -7.25 -6.17 4.57
CA LEU A 203 -8.44 -6.44 3.77
C LEU A 203 -8.16 -6.40 2.26
N VAL A 204 -9.08 -6.98 1.49
CA VAL A 204 -9.20 -6.78 0.04
C VAL A 204 -10.59 -6.21 -0.26
N THR A 205 -10.66 -5.18 -1.11
CA THR A 205 -11.90 -4.49 -1.47
C THR A 205 -12.21 -4.58 -2.95
N LYS A 206 -13.48 -4.45 -3.32
CA LYS A 206 -13.92 -4.51 -4.74
C LYS A 206 -13.40 -3.35 -5.60
N GLY A 207 -12.83 -2.33 -5.00
CA GLY A 207 -12.26 -1.14 -5.62
C GLY A 207 -11.69 -0.23 -4.55
N PRO A 208 -11.11 0.93 -4.88
CA PRO A 208 -10.72 1.94 -3.90
C PRO A 208 -11.82 2.16 -2.87
N GLY A 209 -11.48 2.30 -1.61
CA GLY A 209 -12.45 2.34 -0.52
C GLY A 209 -11.95 3.09 0.70
N TRP A 210 -12.88 3.70 1.42
CA TRP A 210 -12.62 4.21 2.74
C TRP A 210 -12.37 3.06 3.70
N PRO A 211 -11.53 3.25 4.74
CA PRO A 211 -11.40 2.23 5.77
C PRO A 211 -12.75 1.96 6.44
N THR A 212 -13.00 0.69 6.69
CA THR A 212 -14.15 0.25 7.50
C THR A 212 -13.75 0.29 8.97
N ASP A 213 -14.68 0.66 9.83
CA ASP A 213 -14.47 0.59 11.27
C ASP A 213 -14.86 -0.80 11.79
N ALA A 214 -13.99 -1.41 12.58
CA ALA A 214 -14.27 -2.65 13.30
C ALA A 214 -14.08 -2.42 14.81
N ASP A 215 -15.13 -2.01 15.48
CA ASP A 215 -15.14 -1.70 16.91
C ASP A 215 -14.05 -0.70 17.32
N GLY A 216 -13.90 0.37 16.57
CA GLY A 216 -12.93 1.44 16.80
C GLY A 216 -11.56 1.21 16.17
N LEU A 217 -11.32 0.09 15.46
CA LEU A 217 -10.12 -0.15 14.67
C LEU A 217 -10.40 0.10 13.18
N PRO A 218 -9.80 1.14 12.56
CA PRO A 218 -9.87 1.34 11.11
C PRO A 218 -9.21 0.19 10.36
N ARG A 219 -9.93 -0.35 9.37
CA ARG A 219 -9.43 -1.44 8.52
C ARG A 219 -9.39 -1.02 7.06
N PHE A 220 -8.21 -0.99 6.51
CA PHE A 220 -7.95 -0.68 5.12
C PHE A 220 -7.93 -1.95 4.26
N GLY A 221 -8.22 -1.79 2.96
CA GLY A 221 -8.16 -2.91 2.03
C GLY A 221 -7.47 -2.55 0.72
N LEU A 222 -6.63 -3.46 0.23
CA LEU A 222 -6.08 -3.35 -1.10
C LEU A 222 -7.21 -3.50 -2.12
N PRO A 223 -7.39 -2.54 -3.04
CA PRO A 223 -8.49 -2.56 -4.00
C PRO A 223 -8.23 -3.55 -5.12
N LEU A 224 -9.30 -4.10 -5.67
CA LEU A 224 -9.26 -4.68 -7.00
C LEU A 224 -9.23 -3.54 -8.02
N ILE A 225 -8.15 -3.44 -8.79
CA ILE A 225 -7.97 -2.45 -9.87
C ILE A 225 -8.15 -3.08 -11.25
N PRO A 226 -8.58 -2.31 -12.28
CA PRO A 226 -8.69 -2.81 -13.64
C PRO A 226 -7.31 -2.99 -14.27
N GLU A 227 -7.07 -4.12 -14.95
CA GLU A 227 -5.81 -4.42 -15.61
C GLU A 227 -6.03 -5.00 -17.01
N GLY A 228 -5.16 -4.60 -17.92
CA GLY A 228 -5.10 -5.08 -19.31
C GLY A 228 -6.27 -4.63 -20.19
N PRO A 229 -6.31 -5.06 -21.47
CA PRO A 229 -7.30 -4.60 -22.44
C PRO A 229 -8.76 -4.92 -22.05
N GLN A 230 -8.98 -6.04 -21.36
CA GLN A 230 -10.32 -6.44 -20.91
C GLN A 230 -10.68 -5.87 -19.53
N GLN A 231 -9.85 -5.01 -18.94
CA GLN A 231 -10.07 -4.38 -17.63
C GLN A 231 -10.41 -5.40 -16.53
N ARG A 232 -9.76 -6.57 -16.56
CA ARG A 232 -9.98 -7.61 -15.56
C ARG A 232 -9.47 -7.17 -14.20
N ARG A 233 -10.26 -7.43 -13.18
CA ARG A 233 -9.94 -7.04 -11.81
C ARG A 233 -8.77 -7.86 -11.26
N VAL A 234 -7.80 -7.18 -10.65
CA VAL A 234 -6.64 -7.75 -9.95
C VAL A 234 -6.39 -6.95 -8.68
N ILE A 235 -5.94 -7.58 -7.61
CA ILE A 235 -5.55 -6.85 -6.39
C ILE A 235 -4.45 -5.85 -6.76
N GLY A 236 -4.56 -4.60 -6.31
CA GLY A 236 -3.61 -3.52 -6.53
C GLY A 236 -2.28 -3.75 -5.78
N MET A 237 -1.64 -4.89 -6.07
CA MET A 237 -0.40 -5.33 -5.48
C MET A 237 0.51 -5.93 -6.56
N ASP A 238 1.79 -5.65 -6.51
CA ASP A 238 2.78 -6.05 -7.51
C ASP A 238 2.85 -7.57 -7.71
N TYR A 239 2.76 -8.37 -6.64
CA TYR A 239 2.74 -9.84 -6.73
C TYR A 239 1.52 -10.35 -7.51
N ASN A 240 0.35 -9.74 -7.33
CA ASN A 240 -0.86 -10.11 -8.06
C ASN A 240 -0.75 -9.75 -9.56
N LEU A 241 -0.09 -8.64 -9.88
CA LEU A 241 0.26 -8.29 -11.26
C LEU A 241 1.31 -9.25 -11.84
N PHE A 242 2.31 -9.66 -11.07
CA PHE A 242 3.30 -10.65 -11.47
C PHE A 242 2.64 -11.99 -11.84
N VAL A 243 1.73 -12.49 -10.99
CA VAL A 243 0.93 -13.69 -11.31
C VAL A 243 0.07 -13.45 -12.55
N ARG A 244 -0.55 -12.30 -12.69
CA ARG A 244 -1.40 -11.95 -13.84
C ARG A 244 -0.62 -11.85 -15.14
N HIS A 245 0.57 -11.28 -15.13
CA HIS A 245 1.36 -11.00 -16.33
C HIS A 245 2.17 -12.22 -16.80
N SER A 246 2.73 -12.99 -15.87
CA SER A 246 3.67 -14.06 -16.18
C SER A 246 3.43 -15.36 -15.39
N MET A 247 2.24 -15.55 -14.81
CA MET A 247 1.88 -16.73 -14.00
C MET A 247 2.80 -16.94 -12.79
N GLY A 248 3.40 -15.85 -12.27
CA GLY A 248 4.37 -15.94 -11.17
C GLY A 248 5.76 -16.46 -11.58
N ILE A 249 6.05 -16.48 -12.87
CA ILE A 249 7.36 -16.92 -13.42
C ILE A 249 8.12 -15.69 -13.90
N GLU A 250 9.38 -15.56 -13.46
CA GLU A 250 10.26 -14.46 -13.85
C GLU A 250 10.44 -14.40 -15.38
N ASN A 251 10.11 -13.27 -15.99
CA ASN A 251 10.21 -13.01 -17.41
C ASN A 251 10.79 -11.60 -17.67
N ARG A 252 12.10 -11.52 -17.66
CA ARG A 252 12.83 -10.26 -17.90
C ARG A 252 12.71 -9.76 -19.35
N LYS A 253 12.45 -10.67 -20.30
CA LYS A 253 12.34 -10.32 -21.73
C LYS A 253 11.18 -9.36 -21.98
N ASP A 254 10.05 -9.57 -21.31
CA ASP A 254 8.85 -8.76 -21.48
C ASP A 254 8.69 -7.71 -20.37
N SER A 255 9.76 -7.42 -19.63
CA SER A 255 9.78 -6.51 -18.49
C SER A 255 9.19 -5.12 -18.81
N ALA A 256 9.54 -4.53 -19.97
CA ALA A 256 9.00 -3.24 -20.40
C ALA A 256 7.49 -3.30 -20.66
N LEU A 257 6.98 -4.38 -21.26
CA LEU A 257 5.54 -4.58 -21.44
C LEU A 257 4.81 -4.66 -20.09
N PHE A 258 5.37 -5.38 -19.13
CA PHE A 258 4.76 -5.52 -17.80
C PHE A 258 4.79 -4.23 -17.00
N GLU A 259 5.84 -3.41 -17.17
CA GLU A 259 5.92 -2.06 -16.61
C GLU A 259 4.78 -1.17 -17.13
N GLU A 260 4.62 -1.09 -18.46
CA GLU A 260 3.56 -0.27 -19.07
C GLU A 260 2.16 -0.74 -18.65
N ARG A 261 1.92 -2.04 -18.58
CA ARG A 261 0.64 -2.60 -18.15
C ARG A 261 0.34 -2.29 -16.68
N ALA A 262 1.34 -2.40 -15.81
CA ALA A 262 1.19 -2.07 -14.40
C ALA A 262 0.92 -0.56 -14.21
N LEU A 263 1.69 0.28 -14.91
CA LEU A 263 1.51 1.73 -14.86
C LEU A 263 0.13 2.16 -15.37
N ASP A 264 -0.34 1.59 -16.48
CA ASP A 264 -1.69 1.83 -17.00
C ASP A 264 -2.79 1.45 -15.97
N ALA A 265 -2.61 0.31 -15.30
CA ALA A 265 -3.55 -0.11 -14.24
C ALA A 265 -3.56 0.85 -13.04
N TYR A 266 -2.41 1.33 -12.60
CA TYR A 266 -2.32 2.32 -11.51
C TYR A 266 -2.92 3.67 -11.91
N ARG A 267 -2.62 4.16 -13.13
CA ARG A 267 -3.18 5.41 -13.66
C ARG A 267 -4.71 5.35 -13.71
N LYS A 268 -5.29 4.31 -14.32
CA LYS A 268 -6.75 4.14 -14.40
C LYS A 268 -7.43 4.07 -13.05
N ALA A 269 -6.82 3.39 -12.09
CA ALA A 269 -7.34 3.35 -10.73
C ALA A 269 -7.28 4.73 -10.05
N PHE A 270 -6.20 5.48 -10.28
CA PHE A 270 -6.01 6.84 -9.78
C PHE A 270 -6.98 7.83 -10.43
N GLU A 271 -6.98 7.92 -11.76
CA GLU A 271 -7.80 8.86 -12.53
C GLU A 271 -9.27 8.75 -12.19
N LYS A 272 -9.78 7.52 -12.07
CA LYS A 272 -11.16 7.28 -11.68
C LYS A 272 -11.55 7.95 -10.36
N GLU A 273 -10.68 7.91 -9.36
CA GLU A 273 -10.95 8.52 -8.05
C GLU A 273 -10.56 10.00 -8.02
N TYR A 274 -9.52 10.37 -8.75
CA TYR A 274 -9.05 11.74 -8.87
C TYR A 274 -10.07 12.66 -9.57
N ASP A 275 -10.68 12.18 -10.65
CA ASP A 275 -11.72 12.90 -11.39
C ASP A 275 -13.12 12.65 -10.81
N GLY A 276 -13.25 11.80 -9.82
CA GLY A 276 -14.52 11.36 -9.22
C GLY A 276 -14.62 11.68 -7.72
N SER A 277 -14.79 10.63 -6.94
CA SER A 277 -15.17 10.75 -5.52
C SER A 277 -14.00 11.01 -4.57
N ARG A 278 -12.75 11.10 -5.04
CA ARG A 278 -11.53 11.27 -4.24
C ARG A 278 -11.38 10.22 -3.13
N ILE A 279 -11.88 9.01 -3.37
CA ILE A 279 -11.70 7.89 -2.45
C ILE A 279 -10.21 7.51 -2.41
N PRO A 280 -9.61 7.25 -1.24
CA PRO A 280 -8.20 6.89 -1.13
C PRO A 280 -7.83 5.68 -2.00
N LEU A 281 -6.80 5.82 -2.83
CA LEU A 281 -6.21 4.71 -3.59
C LEU A 281 -5.08 4.08 -2.78
N GLN A 282 -5.14 2.76 -2.58
CA GLN A 282 -4.13 1.99 -1.87
C GLN A 282 -3.45 1.03 -2.83
N LEU A 283 -2.12 0.98 -2.84
CA LEU A 283 -1.33 0.05 -3.65
C LEU A 283 -0.26 -0.61 -2.77
N GLY A 284 -0.05 -1.91 -2.99
CA GLY A 284 0.91 -2.72 -2.25
C GLY A 284 2.07 -3.20 -3.13
N PHE A 285 3.23 -3.30 -2.53
CA PHE A 285 4.46 -3.75 -3.18
C PHE A 285 5.23 -4.68 -2.24
N HIS A 286 6.17 -5.45 -2.80
CA HIS A 286 7.10 -6.26 -2.03
C HIS A 286 8.54 -5.80 -2.29
N PHE A 287 9.43 -6.07 -1.33
CA PHE A 287 10.86 -5.82 -1.47
C PHE A 287 11.53 -6.90 -2.33
N VAL A 288 11.03 -7.06 -3.55
CA VAL A 288 11.58 -7.95 -4.57
C VAL A 288 11.33 -7.41 -5.97
N GLU A 289 12.33 -7.47 -6.84
CA GLU A 289 12.23 -7.01 -8.22
C GLU A 289 11.74 -8.12 -9.14
N MET A 290 10.43 -8.34 -9.18
CA MET A 290 9.80 -9.31 -10.08
C MET A 290 9.77 -8.78 -11.53
N ASN A 291 9.88 -9.70 -12.48
CA ASN A 291 9.93 -9.41 -13.93
C ASN A 291 10.97 -8.34 -14.27
N GLY A 292 12.20 -8.49 -13.71
CA GLY A 292 13.28 -7.55 -13.93
C GLY A 292 12.99 -6.13 -13.40
N GLY A 293 12.24 -6.02 -12.31
CA GLY A 293 11.93 -4.74 -11.65
C GLY A 293 10.82 -3.92 -12.32
N ALA A 294 10.01 -4.54 -13.20
CA ALA A 294 8.94 -3.86 -13.94
C ALA A 294 8.00 -3.07 -13.03
N TYR A 295 7.56 -3.67 -11.92
CA TYR A 295 6.58 -3.06 -11.02
C TYR A 295 7.16 -1.90 -10.20
N TRP A 296 8.43 -1.98 -9.83
CA TRP A 296 9.14 -0.91 -9.14
C TRP A 296 9.38 0.30 -10.07
N ARG A 297 9.66 0.06 -11.36
CA ARG A 297 9.75 1.16 -12.34
C ARG A 297 8.38 1.78 -12.64
N ALA A 298 7.34 0.95 -12.72
CA ALA A 298 5.96 1.44 -12.86
C ALA A 298 5.56 2.30 -11.65
N LEU A 299 5.89 1.87 -10.42
CA LEU A 299 5.67 2.66 -9.20
C LEU A 299 6.40 3.99 -9.27
N ASP A 300 7.69 3.98 -9.62
CA ASP A 300 8.49 5.20 -9.69
C ASP A 300 7.90 6.24 -10.66
N ARG A 301 7.50 5.80 -11.85
CA ARG A 301 6.80 6.66 -12.82
C ARG A 301 5.47 7.17 -12.29
N PHE A 302 4.67 6.30 -11.70
CA PHE A 302 3.38 6.65 -11.11
C PHE A 302 3.50 7.71 -10.02
N LEU A 303 4.45 7.58 -9.10
CA LEU A 303 4.68 8.56 -8.04
C LEU A 303 5.10 9.92 -8.60
N ASN A 304 5.98 9.95 -9.61
CA ASN A 304 6.38 11.20 -10.26
C ASN A 304 5.21 11.91 -10.96
N GLU A 305 4.26 11.16 -11.52
CA GLU A 305 3.10 11.71 -12.22
C GLU A 305 2.00 12.19 -11.28
N THR A 306 1.88 11.59 -10.11
CA THR A 306 0.74 11.80 -9.22
C THR A 306 1.09 12.60 -7.97
N CYS A 307 2.18 12.27 -7.27
CA CYS A 307 2.51 12.87 -5.98
C CYS A 307 3.03 14.31 -6.10
N THR A 308 3.37 14.77 -7.29
CA THR A 308 3.78 16.16 -7.56
C THR A 308 2.60 17.11 -7.80
N LYS A 309 1.36 16.58 -7.87
CA LYS A 309 0.15 17.40 -8.00
C LYS A 309 -0.21 18.05 -6.66
N THR A 310 -0.61 19.32 -6.67
CA THR A 310 -0.88 20.11 -5.45
C THR A 310 -2.10 19.62 -4.66
N ASP A 311 -3.06 19.00 -5.34
CA ASP A 311 -4.29 18.44 -4.80
C ASP A 311 -4.25 16.92 -4.59
N VAL A 312 -3.04 16.34 -4.60
CA VAL A 312 -2.75 14.94 -4.24
C VAL A 312 -1.90 14.90 -2.98
N ALA A 313 -2.11 13.91 -2.14
CA ALA A 313 -1.27 13.61 -1.00
C ALA A 313 -0.89 12.13 -1.05
N CYS A 314 0.39 11.86 -1.27
CA CYS A 314 0.97 10.52 -1.21
C CYS A 314 1.49 10.28 0.21
N VAL A 315 0.72 9.56 1.00
CA VAL A 315 0.87 9.47 2.45
C VAL A 315 0.96 8.02 2.91
N SER A 316 1.51 7.81 4.10
CA SER A 316 1.47 6.53 4.80
C SER A 316 0.04 6.21 5.30
N TYR A 317 -0.19 4.97 5.77
CA TYR A 317 -1.46 4.63 6.41
C TYR A 317 -1.69 5.45 7.68
N ALA A 318 -0.66 5.61 8.51
CA ALA A 318 -0.76 6.39 9.75
C ALA A 318 -1.14 7.86 9.46
N GLU A 319 -0.51 8.51 8.48
CA GLU A 319 -0.85 9.89 8.08
C GLU A 319 -2.23 9.99 7.43
N ALA A 320 -2.67 8.95 6.70
CA ALA A 320 -3.99 8.95 6.06
C ALA A 320 -5.14 8.97 7.08
N LEU A 321 -4.98 8.38 8.26
CA LEU A 321 -6.04 8.28 9.27
C LEU A 321 -6.65 9.63 9.66
N PRO A 322 -5.88 10.62 10.16
CA PRO A 322 -6.42 11.93 10.51
C PRO A 322 -6.98 12.66 9.28
N MET A 323 -6.33 12.58 8.13
CA MET A 323 -6.80 13.22 6.90
C MET A 323 -8.16 12.67 6.45
N ILE A 324 -8.35 11.35 6.53
CA ILE A 324 -9.64 10.69 6.23
C ILE A 324 -10.72 11.13 7.23
N ALA A 325 -10.38 11.23 8.51
CA ALA A 325 -11.33 11.68 9.52
C ALA A 325 -11.80 13.13 9.26
N GLU A 326 -10.89 14.01 8.85
CA GLU A 326 -11.21 15.39 8.49
C GLU A 326 -12.08 15.45 7.22
N GLN A 327 -11.75 14.71 6.18
CA GLN A 327 -12.53 14.66 4.95
C GLN A 327 -13.97 14.16 5.21
N LYS A 328 -14.14 13.11 6.02
CA LYS A 328 -15.47 12.60 6.40
C LYS A 328 -16.28 13.60 7.25
N LYS A 329 -15.63 14.43 8.06
CA LYS A 329 -16.33 15.50 8.82
C LYS A 329 -16.81 16.60 7.88
N ALA A 330 -15.98 17.03 6.92
CA ALA A 330 -16.37 18.04 5.93
C ALA A 330 -17.58 17.59 5.10
N ASP A 331 -17.62 16.32 4.66
CA ASP A 331 -18.77 15.76 3.94
C ASP A 331 -20.09 15.80 4.76
N ARG A 332 -20.00 15.54 6.08
CA ARG A 332 -21.18 15.58 6.97
C ARG A 332 -21.68 17.00 7.28
N SER A 333 -20.80 18.01 7.20
CA SER A 333 -21.17 19.42 7.46
C SER A 333 -21.72 20.13 6.21
N ALA A 334 -21.60 19.52 5.03
CA ALA A 334 -22.11 20.06 3.76
C ALA A 334 -23.58 19.69 3.48
N PHE A 335 -24.21 18.89 4.35
CA PHE A 335 -25.61 18.50 4.35
C PHE A 335 -26.35 18.96 5.60
#